data_3c76f4cbd82f84a6255c9a259f92261e
#
_entry.id   3c76f4cbd82f84a6255c9a259f92261e
#
_cell.length_a   1.000
_cell.length_b   1.000
_cell.length_c   1.000
_cell.angle_alpha   90.00
_cell.angle_beta   90.00
_cell.angle_gamma   90.00
#
_symmetry.space_group_name_H-M   'P 1'
#
loop_
_entity.id
_entity.type
_entity.pdbx_description
1 polymer ?
#
loop_
_entity_poly.entity_id
_entity_poly.type
_entity_poly.pdbx_seq_one_letter_code
_entity_poly.pdbx_strand_id
1 'polypeptide(L)'
;MTTEPRGTDISAARAGAREVGLGFPVSRRTDPVSIVPGARVIVRRLLPAADRVGSSGPTVTDVIGELLSIDPLRVRPQARAEAVGSTGVITPAHPLTPNAGYDAGITIPNEDVVVLKTLSARPVRNRDIRAVEEATAAAFPGLHNQWIGGWLARAGDGITERSNSAVPLAPEASTQPVPLAKIRRFYAEHHLPTRLLIPDRIGRPAQGLAAADVGPEIVVMTRDLTDLPPLPEGVDVCLRPGGTPSPHGLQVQIDPAPEEQWLSMYHFRGQPLPRHALRLLSQRIEGHLGFGRVLLDGQLAAITRGTVTHGGGRQWLGYSAVEVAPSYRRQGLGTLLGIAMLHWGRQQGASGAYLQVVQSNTPGRALYQRLGFSEHHRHRCITVASTDSHRE
;
A
#
# COMPACT_ATOMS: atom_id res chain seq x y z
N MET A 1 0.11 -48.28 6.60
CA MET A 1 1.25 -47.41 6.86
C MET A 1 0.81 -45.97 6.62
N THR A 2 0.39 -45.30 7.68
CA THR A 2 -0.01 -43.90 7.68
C THR A 2 1.28 -43.07 7.72
N THR A 3 1.57 -42.39 6.62
CA THR A 3 2.67 -41.40 6.55
C THR A 3 2.33 -40.24 7.46
N GLU A 4 3.09 -40.07 8.56
CA GLU A 4 3.01 -38.84 9.35
C GLU A 4 3.30 -37.62 8.46
N PRO A 5 2.52 -36.53 8.60
CA PRO A 5 2.76 -35.31 7.83
C PRO A 5 4.13 -34.74 8.20
N ARG A 6 4.99 -34.52 7.20
CA ARG A 6 6.33 -33.95 7.39
C ARG A 6 6.20 -32.61 8.09
N GLY A 7 7.10 -32.31 9.01
CA GLY A 7 7.10 -31.09 9.85
C GLY A 7 6.96 -29.77 9.08
N THR A 8 7.15 -29.76 7.77
CA THR A 8 6.90 -28.65 6.84
C THR A 8 5.43 -28.25 6.75
N ASP A 9 4.49 -29.21 6.75
CA ASP A 9 3.03 -28.93 6.61
C ASP A 9 2.48 -28.16 7.80
N ILE A 10 2.93 -28.47 9.02
CA ILE A 10 2.48 -27.79 10.24
C ILE A 10 3.03 -26.36 10.29
N SER A 11 4.30 -26.16 9.88
CA SER A 11 4.94 -24.84 9.81
C SER A 11 4.33 -23.95 8.72
N ALA A 12 4.06 -24.50 7.53
CA ALA A 12 3.47 -23.80 6.42
C ALA A 12 2.03 -23.34 6.71
N ALA A 13 1.20 -24.21 7.30
CA ALA A 13 -0.15 -23.88 7.75
C ALA A 13 -0.17 -22.78 8.80
N ARG A 14 0.76 -22.81 9.78
CA ARG A 14 0.92 -21.76 10.80
C ARG A 14 1.45 -20.46 10.23
N ALA A 15 2.29 -20.50 9.19
CA ALA A 15 2.81 -19.32 8.49
C ALA A 15 1.78 -18.65 7.55
N GLY A 16 0.59 -19.23 7.38
CA GLY A 16 -0.40 -18.73 6.43
C GLY A 16 0.05 -18.88 4.97
N ALA A 17 0.77 -19.96 4.67
CA ALA A 17 1.21 -20.31 3.32
C ALA A 17 0.10 -20.98 2.50
N ARG A 18 0.26 -20.99 1.19
CA ARG A 18 -0.56 -21.72 0.22
C ARG A 18 0.30 -22.28 -0.90
N GLU A 19 -0.12 -23.37 -1.50
CA GLU A 19 0.48 -23.90 -2.71
C GLU A 19 -0.02 -23.10 -3.92
N VAL A 20 0.90 -22.76 -4.84
CA VAL A 20 0.60 -21.97 -6.05
C VAL A 20 1.21 -22.57 -7.32
N GLY A 21 1.58 -23.86 -7.27
CA GLY A 21 2.13 -24.58 -8.44
C GLY A 21 3.61 -24.27 -8.75
N LEU A 22 4.33 -23.60 -7.84
CA LEU A 22 5.76 -23.27 -7.99
C LEU A 22 6.68 -24.32 -7.36
N GLY A 23 6.14 -25.44 -6.84
CA GLY A 23 6.91 -26.49 -6.17
C GLY A 23 7.32 -26.17 -4.73
N PHE A 24 6.89 -25.01 -4.18
CA PHE A 24 7.10 -24.62 -2.80
C PHE A 24 5.96 -23.71 -2.29
N PRO A 25 5.74 -23.65 -0.94
CA PRO A 25 4.68 -22.85 -0.36
C PRO A 25 4.95 -21.34 -0.47
N VAL A 26 3.89 -20.56 -0.73
CA VAL A 26 3.93 -19.10 -0.85
C VAL A 26 3.00 -18.47 0.18
N SER A 27 3.38 -17.36 0.78
CA SER A 27 2.55 -16.61 1.71
C SER A 27 1.21 -16.22 1.06
N ARG A 28 0.09 -16.40 1.78
CA ARG A 28 -1.25 -15.97 1.32
C ARG A 28 -1.32 -14.49 0.97
N ARG A 29 -0.44 -13.67 1.55
CA ARG A 29 -0.33 -12.21 1.27
C ARG A 29 0.53 -11.90 0.05
N THR A 30 1.23 -12.88 -0.52
CA THR A 30 2.03 -12.69 -1.73
C THR A 30 1.17 -12.96 -2.95
N ASP A 31 1.17 -12.03 -3.88
CA ASP A 31 0.60 -12.25 -5.20
C ASP A 31 1.56 -13.15 -6.00
N PRO A 32 1.12 -14.32 -6.46
CA PRO A 32 1.98 -15.22 -7.26
C PRO A 32 2.60 -14.53 -8.49
N VAL A 33 1.89 -13.60 -9.11
CA VAL A 33 2.39 -12.83 -10.28
C VAL A 33 3.57 -11.92 -9.92
N SER A 34 3.74 -11.57 -8.64
CA SER A 34 4.88 -10.77 -8.16
C SER A 34 6.14 -11.59 -7.89
N ILE A 35 6.08 -12.92 -8.01
CA ILE A 35 7.23 -13.82 -7.84
C ILE A 35 7.95 -13.92 -9.19
N VAL A 36 8.79 -12.96 -9.46
CA VAL A 36 9.58 -12.88 -10.70
C VAL A 36 11.05 -12.63 -10.35
N PRO A 37 12.01 -13.04 -11.18
CA PRO A 37 13.40 -12.64 -11.01
C PRO A 37 13.53 -11.11 -10.86
N GLY A 38 14.40 -10.66 -9.95
CA GLY A 38 14.53 -9.26 -9.55
C GLY A 38 13.61 -8.85 -8.39
N ALA A 39 12.58 -9.64 -8.04
CA ALA A 39 11.74 -9.35 -6.88
C ALA A 39 12.53 -9.51 -5.58
N ARG A 40 12.31 -8.59 -4.64
CA ARG A 40 12.82 -8.74 -3.28
C ARG A 40 11.96 -9.72 -2.50
N VAL A 41 12.58 -10.76 -1.94
CA VAL A 41 11.88 -11.84 -1.25
C VAL A 41 12.44 -12.10 0.15
N ILE A 42 11.63 -12.71 1.00
CA ILE A 42 12.05 -13.45 2.16
C ILE A 42 11.65 -14.91 1.98
N VAL A 43 12.62 -15.82 2.10
CA VAL A 43 12.41 -17.24 2.07
C VAL A 43 12.71 -17.79 3.45
N ARG A 44 11.67 -18.25 4.15
CA ARG A 44 11.84 -19.06 5.36
C ARG A 44 12.13 -20.47 4.94
N ARG A 45 13.28 -21.01 5.37
CA ARG A 45 13.71 -22.35 5.04
C ARG A 45 14.09 -23.15 6.27
N LEU A 46 14.04 -24.45 6.16
CA LEU A 46 14.58 -25.37 7.18
C LEU A 46 16.09 -25.22 7.26
N LEU A 47 16.61 -25.26 8.48
CA LEU A 47 18.06 -25.38 8.69
C LEU A 47 18.50 -26.81 8.40
N PRO A 48 19.58 -27.02 7.61
CA PRO A 48 20.22 -28.32 7.44
C PRO A 48 20.54 -28.92 8.82
N ALA A 49 20.46 -30.24 8.93
CA ALA A 49 20.70 -30.92 10.23
C ALA A 49 22.10 -30.60 10.82
N ALA A 50 23.08 -30.37 9.93
CA ALA A 50 24.44 -29.99 10.32
C ALA A 50 24.54 -28.58 10.94
N ASP A 51 23.61 -27.69 10.65
CA ASP A 51 23.63 -26.30 11.11
C ASP A 51 22.75 -26.07 12.37
N ARG A 52 22.10 -27.13 12.88
CA ARG A 52 21.27 -27.06 14.09
C ARG A 52 22.12 -27.16 15.35
N VAL A 53 22.06 -26.12 16.18
CA VAL A 53 22.76 -26.09 17.47
C VAL A 53 21.93 -26.80 18.55
N GLY A 54 22.21 -28.07 18.81
CA GLY A 54 21.52 -28.87 19.83
C GLY A 54 20.09 -29.25 19.49
N SER A 55 19.43 -30.06 20.33
CA SER A 55 18.06 -30.56 20.12
C SER A 55 16.94 -29.48 20.31
N SER A 56 17.27 -28.34 20.91
CA SER A 56 16.33 -27.23 21.20
C SER A 56 16.61 -25.95 20.40
N GLY A 57 17.56 -25.96 19.47
CA GLY A 57 17.86 -24.82 18.60
C GLY A 57 16.78 -24.52 17.56
N PRO A 58 16.82 -23.33 16.92
CA PRO A 58 15.87 -22.97 15.87
C PRO A 58 15.99 -23.95 14.68
N THR A 59 14.85 -24.42 14.20
CA THR A 59 14.77 -25.36 13.08
C THR A 59 14.62 -24.67 11.72
N VAL A 60 14.38 -23.35 11.72
CA VAL A 60 14.17 -22.53 10.51
C VAL A 60 15.04 -21.29 10.54
N THR A 61 15.37 -20.78 9.35
CA THR A 61 16.06 -19.51 9.14
C THR A 61 15.43 -18.72 7.99
N ASP A 62 15.63 -17.42 7.97
CA ASP A 62 15.10 -16.53 6.93
C ASP A 62 16.25 -16.03 6.03
N VAL A 63 16.09 -16.18 4.71
CA VAL A 63 16.96 -15.60 3.69
C VAL A 63 16.20 -14.42 3.06
N ILE A 64 16.72 -13.20 3.26
CA ILE A 64 16.18 -11.99 2.66
C ILE A 64 17.09 -11.55 1.52
N GLY A 65 16.53 -11.35 0.32
CA GLY A 65 17.36 -10.98 -0.83
C GLY A 65 16.54 -10.76 -2.09
N GLU A 66 17.26 -10.72 -3.19
CA GLU A 66 16.73 -10.64 -4.54
C GLU A 66 16.53 -12.05 -5.12
N LEU A 67 15.37 -12.32 -5.67
CA LEU A 67 15.06 -13.56 -6.37
C LEU A 67 15.79 -13.59 -7.70
N LEU A 68 16.68 -14.55 -7.91
CA LEU A 68 17.44 -14.72 -9.14
C LEU A 68 16.77 -15.66 -10.12
N SER A 69 16.20 -16.78 -9.62
CA SER A 69 15.42 -17.74 -10.40
C SER A 69 14.40 -18.44 -9.49
N ILE A 70 13.38 -19.02 -10.12
CA ILE A 70 12.31 -19.76 -9.42
C ILE A 70 12.61 -21.26 -9.46
N ASP A 71 13.12 -21.76 -10.55
CA ASP A 71 13.48 -23.16 -10.74
C ASP A 71 14.89 -23.25 -11.38
N PRO A 72 15.92 -23.72 -10.63
CA PRO A 72 15.91 -23.91 -9.18
C PRO A 72 15.70 -22.57 -8.43
N LEU A 73 15.12 -22.62 -7.22
CA LEU A 73 14.94 -21.42 -6.40
C LEU A 73 16.30 -20.87 -5.97
N ARG A 74 16.66 -19.67 -6.47
CA ARG A 74 17.90 -19.00 -6.15
C ARG A 74 17.62 -17.58 -5.66
N VAL A 75 18.28 -17.21 -4.56
CA VAL A 75 18.15 -15.90 -3.95
C VAL A 75 19.54 -15.31 -3.72
N ARG A 76 19.77 -14.08 -4.16
CA ARG A 76 20.94 -13.28 -3.78
C ARG A 76 20.67 -12.64 -2.43
N PRO A 77 21.35 -13.06 -1.34
CA PRO A 77 21.12 -12.49 -0.03
C PRO A 77 21.44 -11.00 0.02
N GLN A 78 20.62 -10.25 0.72
CA GLN A 78 20.91 -8.84 1.02
C GLN A 78 22.00 -8.80 2.11
N ALA A 79 23.06 -8.00 1.89
CA ALA A 79 24.06 -7.75 2.91
C ALA A 79 23.40 -7.22 4.19
N ARG A 80 23.70 -7.80 5.36
CA ARG A 80 23.30 -7.23 6.64
C ARG A 80 24.07 -5.93 6.84
N ALA A 81 23.36 -4.84 7.06
CA ALA A 81 23.97 -3.64 7.61
C ALA A 81 24.54 -4.01 8.99
N GLU A 82 25.83 -3.85 9.19
CA GLU A 82 26.44 -4.03 10.52
C GLU A 82 25.76 -3.07 11.49
N ALA A 83 25.18 -3.65 12.55
CA ALA A 83 24.71 -2.85 13.67
C ALA A 83 25.97 -2.30 14.38
N VAL A 84 26.27 -1.03 14.17
CA VAL A 84 27.26 -0.32 14.98
C VAL A 84 26.67 -0.24 16.40
N GLY A 85 27.05 -1.18 17.24
CA GLY A 85 26.72 -1.16 18.66
C GLY A 85 27.47 -0.02 19.34
N SER A 86 26.75 0.73 20.16
CA SER A 86 27.26 1.85 20.97
C SER A 86 28.24 1.44 22.10
N THR A 87 28.67 0.20 22.16
CA THR A 87 29.64 -0.31 23.14
C THR A 87 30.58 -1.27 22.41
N GLY A 88 31.72 -0.84 22.01
CA GLY A 88 32.82 -1.50 21.32
C GLY A 88 33.18 -2.95 21.61
N VAL A 89 32.23 -3.84 21.86
CA VAL A 89 32.42 -5.29 22.00
C VAL A 89 31.81 -5.97 20.79
N ILE A 90 32.69 -6.39 19.89
CA ILE A 90 32.34 -7.23 18.73
C ILE A 90 32.04 -8.63 19.29
N THR A 91 30.76 -9.00 19.37
CA THR A 91 30.38 -10.40 19.55
C THR A 91 30.42 -11.03 18.15
N PRO A 92 31.28 -12.03 17.88
CA PRO A 92 31.33 -12.66 16.57
C PRO A 92 30.04 -13.41 16.32
N ALA A 93 29.25 -12.91 15.38
CA ALA A 93 28.23 -13.72 14.73
C ALA A 93 28.94 -14.91 14.06
N HIS A 94 28.45 -16.13 14.31
CA HIS A 94 28.96 -17.39 13.78
C HIS A 94 29.46 -17.21 12.32
N PRO A 95 30.66 -17.68 11.99
CA PRO A 95 31.30 -17.47 10.72
C PRO A 95 30.61 -18.31 9.64
N LEU A 96 29.66 -17.73 8.94
CA LEU A 96 29.48 -18.05 7.54
C LEU A 96 30.64 -17.32 6.86
N THR A 97 31.63 -18.09 6.41
CA THR A 97 32.89 -17.65 5.81
C THR A 97 32.71 -16.41 4.93
N PRO A 98 33.45 -15.30 5.17
CA PRO A 98 33.48 -14.18 4.25
C PRO A 98 34.30 -14.54 3.00
N ASN A 99 33.82 -14.08 1.87
CA ASN A 99 34.52 -14.00 0.59
C ASN A 99 34.61 -15.27 -0.27
N ALA A 100 33.53 -15.64 -0.94
CA ALA A 100 33.57 -16.03 -2.38
C ALA A 100 32.16 -16.48 -2.79
N GLY A 101 31.21 -15.60 -3.02
CA GLY A 101 29.93 -16.07 -3.53
C GLY A 101 28.69 -15.20 -3.30
N TYR A 102 28.82 -14.03 -2.71
CA TYR A 102 27.67 -13.14 -2.56
C TYR A 102 27.03 -12.74 -3.90
N ASP A 103 27.81 -12.78 -4.98
CA ASP A 103 27.32 -12.49 -6.34
C ASP A 103 26.62 -13.69 -7.01
N ALA A 104 26.89 -14.91 -6.55
CA ALA A 104 26.37 -16.14 -7.16
C ALA A 104 24.97 -16.55 -6.70
N GLY A 105 24.48 -15.99 -5.59
CA GLY A 105 23.20 -16.36 -5.00
C GLY A 105 23.21 -17.73 -4.26
N ILE A 106 22.26 -17.92 -3.35
CA ILE A 106 22.03 -19.18 -2.61
C ILE A 106 20.94 -19.96 -3.31
N THR A 107 21.20 -21.22 -3.66
CA THR A 107 20.18 -22.18 -4.12
C THR A 107 19.50 -22.80 -2.91
N ILE A 108 18.18 -22.80 -2.87
CA ILE A 108 17.37 -23.34 -1.78
C ILE A 108 16.53 -24.48 -2.35
N PRO A 109 16.72 -25.74 -1.89
CA PRO A 109 15.88 -26.84 -2.29
C PRO A 109 14.41 -26.57 -1.99
N ASN A 110 13.51 -26.92 -2.89
CA ASN A 110 12.08 -26.63 -2.74
C ASN A 110 11.48 -27.29 -1.50
N GLU A 111 11.98 -28.48 -1.14
CA GLU A 111 11.60 -29.25 0.06
C GLU A 111 12.00 -28.56 1.36
N ASP A 112 13.00 -27.69 1.33
CA ASP A 112 13.43 -26.92 2.50
C ASP A 112 12.64 -25.61 2.66
N VAL A 113 11.87 -25.19 1.67
CA VAL A 113 11.11 -23.95 1.73
C VAL A 113 9.87 -24.12 2.60
N VAL A 114 9.82 -23.40 3.72
CA VAL A 114 8.63 -23.33 4.57
C VAL A 114 7.62 -22.34 4.00
N VAL A 115 8.10 -21.17 3.57
CA VAL A 115 7.27 -20.16 2.89
C VAL A 115 8.15 -19.13 2.19
N LEU A 116 7.78 -18.77 0.97
CA LEU A 116 8.29 -17.61 0.26
C LEU A 116 7.30 -16.46 0.36
N LYS A 117 7.81 -15.25 0.59
CA LYS A 117 7.03 -14.00 0.56
C LYS A 117 7.77 -12.95 -0.24
N THR A 118 7.10 -12.29 -1.19
CA THR A 118 7.63 -11.08 -1.81
C THR A 118 7.60 -9.91 -0.83
N LEU A 119 8.61 -9.08 -0.89
CA LEU A 119 8.75 -7.88 -0.08
C LEU A 119 8.67 -6.65 -0.98
N SER A 120 8.39 -5.49 -0.38
CA SER A 120 8.56 -4.22 -1.08
C SER A 120 10.02 -4.07 -1.54
N ALA A 121 10.22 -3.42 -2.69
CA ALA A 121 11.55 -3.23 -3.29
C ALA A 121 12.55 -2.58 -2.31
N ARG A 122 12.06 -1.74 -1.41
CA ARG A 122 12.83 -1.14 -0.30
C ARG A 122 12.26 -1.56 1.06
N PRO A 123 13.11 -1.68 2.11
CA PRO A 123 12.63 -1.92 3.47
C PRO A 123 11.69 -0.81 3.91
N VAL A 124 10.45 -1.16 4.25
CA VAL A 124 9.46 -0.21 4.78
C VAL A 124 9.49 -0.30 6.30
N ARG A 125 9.73 0.82 6.99
CA ARG A 125 9.71 0.93 8.46
C ARG A 125 8.34 1.41 8.94
N ASN A 126 8.05 1.25 10.23
CA ASN A 126 6.79 1.76 10.80
C ASN A 126 6.62 3.28 10.61
N ARG A 127 7.71 4.04 10.69
CA ARG A 127 7.69 5.49 10.40
C ARG A 127 7.30 5.79 8.95
N ASP A 128 7.72 4.93 8.01
CA ASP A 128 7.43 5.13 6.58
C ASP A 128 5.95 4.85 6.30
N ILE A 129 5.37 3.83 6.98
CA ILE A 129 3.93 3.57 6.93
C ILE A 129 3.16 4.77 7.49
N ARG A 130 3.54 5.27 8.69
CA ARG A 130 2.90 6.47 9.28
C ARG A 130 2.95 7.66 8.34
N ALA A 131 4.10 7.92 7.74
CA ALA A 131 4.27 9.04 6.81
C ALA A 131 3.26 9.03 5.67
N VAL A 132 3.02 7.86 5.04
CA VAL A 132 2.05 7.72 3.96
C VAL A 132 0.61 7.80 4.48
N GLU A 133 0.33 7.22 5.65
CA GLU A 133 -1.00 7.29 6.25
C GLU A 133 -1.33 8.70 6.79
N GLU A 134 -0.34 9.47 7.28
CA GLU A 134 -0.48 10.89 7.62
C GLU A 134 -0.85 11.72 6.38
N ALA A 135 -0.09 11.56 5.28
CA ALA A 135 -0.40 12.23 4.02
C ALA A 135 -1.79 11.84 3.49
N THR A 136 -2.18 10.56 3.65
CA THR A 136 -3.53 10.09 3.31
C THR A 136 -4.60 10.73 4.18
N ALA A 137 -4.36 10.82 5.49
CA ALA A 137 -5.30 11.44 6.41
C ALA A 137 -5.50 12.93 6.11
N ALA A 138 -4.43 13.63 5.76
CA ALA A 138 -4.47 15.03 5.31
C ALA A 138 -5.19 15.20 3.95
N ALA A 139 -5.06 14.21 3.03
CA ALA A 139 -5.73 14.21 1.73
C ALA A 139 -7.24 13.89 1.80
N PHE A 140 -7.67 13.24 2.89
CA PHE A 140 -9.06 12.85 3.16
C PHE A 140 -9.43 13.17 4.62
N PRO A 141 -9.44 14.45 4.99
CA PRO A 141 -9.86 14.87 6.33
C PRO A 141 -11.35 14.58 6.54
N GLY A 142 -11.74 14.40 7.80
CA GLY A 142 -13.15 14.46 8.19
C GLY A 142 -13.65 15.89 8.26
N LEU A 143 -14.95 16.06 8.47
CA LEU A 143 -15.54 17.33 8.90
C LEU A 143 -15.10 17.64 10.35
N HIS A 144 -15.00 16.59 11.17
CA HIS A 144 -14.51 16.62 12.53
C HIS A 144 -13.35 15.64 12.68
N ASN A 145 -12.27 16.09 13.30
CA ASN A 145 -11.08 15.29 13.55
C ASN A 145 -10.68 15.38 15.01
N GLN A 146 -10.32 14.26 15.63
CA GLN A 146 -9.88 14.21 17.02
C GLN A 146 -8.75 13.20 17.21
N TRP A 147 -7.70 13.60 17.92
CA TRP A 147 -6.67 12.70 18.40
C TRP A 147 -7.10 11.98 19.67
N ILE A 148 -7.07 10.67 19.66
CA ILE A 148 -7.50 9.81 20.77
C ILE A 148 -6.45 8.72 20.99
N GLY A 149 -5.57 8.87 21.96
CA GLY A 149 -4.54 7.88 22.32
C GLY A 149 -3.67 7.46 21.13
N GLY A 150 -3.17 8.43 20.36
CA GLY A 150 -2.34 8.17 19.20
C GLY A 150 -3.09 7.78 17.91
N TRP A 151 -4.41 7.67 17.96
CA TRP A 151 -5.30 7.47 16.83
C TRP A 151 -5.90 8.78 16.36
N LEU A 152 -5.87 9.07 15.07
CA LEU A 152 -6.62 10.18 14.48
C LEU A 152 -7.99 9.67 14.04
N ALA A 153 -9.03 9.98 14.83
CA ALA A 153 -10.42 9.73 14.47
C ALA A 153 -10.93 10.85 13.56
N ARG A 154 -11.58 10.45 12.46
CA ARG A 154 -12.13 11.37 11.45
C ARG A 154 -13.59 11.02 11.19
N ALA A 155 -14.46 12.03 11.30
CA ALA A 155 -15.88 11.94 10.99
C ALA A 155 -16.20 12.90 9.86
N GLY A 156 -16.53 12.36 8.69
CA GLY A 156 -16.96 13.07 7.50
C GLY A 156 -18.45 12.90 7.25
N ASP A 157 -18.79 12.53 6.03
CA ASP A 157 -20.18 12.30 5.56
C ASP A 157 -20.68 10.85 5.69
N GLY A 158 -19.89 9.96 6.27
CA GLY A 158 -20.22 8.54 6.41
C GLY A 158 -19.96 7.69 5.15
N ILE A 159 -19.65 8.27 4.00
CA ILE A 159 -19.59 7.56 2.71
C ILE A 159 -18.25 6.87 2.50
N THR A 160 -17.13 7.59 2.55
CA THR A 160 -15.83 7.02 2.30
C THR A 160 -15.13 6.59 3.59
N GLU A 161 -14.54 5.41 3.62
CA GLU A 161 -13.79 4.93 4.78
C GLU A 161 -12.62 5.85 5.13
N ARG A 162 -11.97 6.47 4.13
CA ARG A 162 -10.81 7.34 4.30
C ARG A 162 -11.08 8.58 5.13
N SER A 163 -12.27 9.16 5.02
CA SER A 163 -12.70 10.32 5.81
C SER A 163 -13.54 9.97 7.04
N ASN A 164 -13.84 8.68 7.24
CA ASN A 164 -14.77 8.19 8.26
C ASN A 164 -14.19 6.98 9.01
N SER A 165 -12.91 7.02 9.36
CA SER A 165 -12.24 6.00 10.15
C SER A 165 -11.17 6.57 11.05
N ALA A 166 -10.89 5.91 12.17
CA ALA A 166 -9.73 6.21 13.00
C ALA A 166 -8.51 5.44 12.50
N VAL A 167 -7.36 6.10 12.42
CA VAL A 167 -6.08 5.55 11.93
C VAL A 167 -4.97 5.76 12.97
N PRO A 168 -4.10 4.73 13.23
CA PRO A 168 -3.02 4.81 14.22
C PRO A 168 -1.81 5.54 13.65
N LEU A 169 -1.66 6.82 13.92
CA LEU A 169 -0.58 7.64 13.36
C LEU A 169 0.56 7.90 14.35
N ALA A 170 0.27 8.04 15.65
CA ALA A 170 1.33 8.23 16.62
C ALA A 170 2.04 6.90 16.99
N PRO A 171 3.33 6.95 17.37
CA PRO A 171 4.11 5.76 17.69
C PRO A 171 3.48 4.85 18.74
N GLU A 172 2.90 5.43 19.79
CA GLU A 172 2.26 4.73 20.91
C GLU A 172 1.03 3.90 20.46
N ALA A 173 0.29 4.34 19.45
CA ALA A 173 -0.85 3.58 18.91
C ALA A 173 -0.47 2.19 18.39
N SER A 174 0.82 1.94 18.09
CA SER A 174 1.30 0.65 17.60
C SER A 174 1.64 -0.35 18.72
N THR A 175 1.73 0.12 19.96
CA THR A 175 2.23 -0.66 21.12
C THR A 175 1.22 -0.70 22.26
N GLN A 176 0.32 0.25 22.34
CA GLN A 176 -0.70 0.33 23.39
C GLN A 176 -2.04 -0.25 22.92
N PRO A 177 -2.89 -0.71 23.85
CA PRO A 177 -4.24 -1.12 23.52
C PRO A 177 -5.02 0.01 22.84
N VAL A 178 -5.90 -0.36 21.91
CA VAL A 178 -6.77 0.60 21.22
C VAL A 178 -7.70 1.29 22.25
N PRO A 179 -7.75 2.63 22.30
CA PRO A 179 -8.63 3.37 23.21
C PRO A 179 -10.10 3.32 22.72
N LEU A 180 -10.63 2.10 22.54
CA LEU A 180 -11.86 1.80 21.80
C LEU A 180 -13.08 2.51 22.36
N ALA A 181 -13.21 2.60 23.70
CA ALA A 181 -14.36 3.26 24.33
C ALA A 181 -14.43 4.77 23.96
N LYS A 182 -13.27 5.46 23.91
CA LYS A 182 -13.20 6.87 23.54
C LYS A 182 -13.47 7.05 22.03
N ILE A 183 -12.93 6.16 21.18
CA ILE A 183 -13.18 6.19 19.73
C ILE A 183 -14.67 5.93 19.44
N ARG A 184 -15.29 4.97 20.11
CA ARG A 184 -16.74 4.72 19.99
C ARG A 184 -17.58 5.95 20.37
N ARG A 185 -17.23 6.63 21.47
CA ARG A 185 -17.93 7.85 21.87
C ARG A 185 -17.85 8.90 20.78
N PHE A 186 -16.65 9.17 20.23
CA PHE A 186 -16.46 10.11 19.14
C PHE A 186 -17.38 9.81 17.95
N TYR A 187 -17.42 8.55 17.47
CA TYR A 187 -18.27 8.20 16.33
C TYR A 187 -19.76 8.24 16.67
N ALA A 188 -20.16 7.90 17.89
CA ALA A 188 -21.56 8.00 18.36
C ALA A 188 -22.05 9.48 18.38
N GLU A 189 -21.21 10.40 18.81
CA GLU A 189 -21.49 11.87 18.78
C GLU A 189 -21.72 12.40 17.36
N HIS A 190 -21.18 11.71 16.35
CA HIS A 190 -21.35 12.06 14.94
C HIS A 190 -22.33 11.16 14.18
N HIS A 191 -23.06 10.30 14.88
CA HIS A 191 -24.02 9.34 14.30
C HIS A 191 -23.41 8.42 13.23
N LEU A 192 -22.14 8.04 13.41
CA LEU A 192 -21.37 7.20 12.49
C LEU A 192 -21.00 5.84 13.13
N PRO A 193 -20.88 4.78 12.33
CA PRO A 193 -20.33 3.52 12.81
C PRO A 193 -18.87 3.68 13.20
N THR A 194 -18.45 2.98 14.26
CA THR A 194 -17.03 2.99 14.68
C THR A 194 -16.20 2.22 13.67
N ARG A 195 -15.42 2.92 12.87
CA ARG A 195 -14.52 2.35 11.87
C ARG A 195 -13.06 2.57 12.24
N LEU A 196 -12.26 1.52 12.10
CA LEU A 196 -10.81 1.55 12.29
C LEU A 196 -10.10 1.18 11.00
N LEU A 197 -9.20 2.03 10.55
CA LEU A 197 -8.23 1.69 9.50
C LEU A 197 -7.04 1.00 10.16
N ILE A 198 -6.70 -0.20 9.69
CA ILE A 198 -5.69 -1.07 10.29
C ILE A 198 -4.56 -1.28 9.29
N PRO A 199 -3.55 -0.38 9.23
CA PRO A 199 -2.37 -0.58 8.42
C PRO A 199 -1.47 -1.67 9.00
N ASP A 200 -0.75 -2.35 8.12
CA ASP A 200 0.26 -3.35 8.49
C ASP A 200 1.16 -2.83 9.62
N ARG A 201 1.43 -3.68 10.59
CA ARG A 201 2.32 -3.46 11.74
C ARG A 201 1.89 -2.33 12.68
N ILE A 202 1.61 -1.12 12.19
CA ILE A 202 1.21 0.00 13.06
C ILE A 202 -0.22 -0.15 13.59
N GLY A 203 -1.10 -0.87 12.87
CA GLY A 203 -2.45 -1.21 13.29
C GLY A 203 -2.57 -2.52 14.09
N ARG A 204 -1.45 -3.16 14.45
CA ARG A 204 -1.42 -4.47 15.12
C ARG A 204 -2.32 -4.58 16.35
N PRO A 205 -2.41 -3.58 17.25
CA PRO A 205 -3.30 -3.67 18.43
C PRO A 205 -4.78 -3.84 18.10
N ALA A 206 -5.21 -3.46 16.89
CA ALA A 206 -6.61 -3.59 16.47
C ALA A 206 -6.92 -4.91 15.72
N GLN A 207 -5.92 -5.73 15.40
CA GLN A 207 -6.11 -6.95 14.57
C GLN A 207 -6.98 -8.03 15.21
N GLY A 208 -7.13 -8.04 16.53
CA GLY A 208 -7.93 -9.01 17.28
C GLY A 208 -9.32 -8.51 17.70
N LEU A 209 -9.71 -7.30 17.29
CA LEU A 209 -11.01 -6.75 17.66
C LEU A 209 -12.13 -7.43 16.88
N ALA A 210 -13.26 -7.68 17.58
CA ALA A 210 -14.46 -8.18 16.94
C ALA A 210 -15.01 -7.14 15.94
N ALA A 211 -15.18 -7.56 14.69
CA ALA A 211 -15.68 -6.73 13.61
C ALA A 211 -17.08 -7.17 13.19
N ALA A 212 -17.99 -6.21 13.01
CA ALA A 212 -19.29 -6.42 12.38
C ALA A 212 -19.16 -6.50 10.85
N ASP A 213 -18.16 -5.78 10.30
CA ASP A 213 -17.85 -5.80 8.88
C ASP A 213 -16.34 -5.61 8.66
N VAL A 214 -15.82 -6.24 7.61
CA VAL A 214 -14.41 -6.18 7.23
C VAL A 214 -14.31 -5.80 5.76
N GLY A 215 -13.84 -4.60 5.50
CA GLY A 215 -13.60 -4.11 4.14
C GLY A 215 -12.53 -4.90 3.39
N PRO A 216 -12.41 -4.67 2.08
CA PRO A 216 -11.41 -5.32 1.24
C PRO A 216 -9.99 -4.98 1.70
N GLU A 217 -9.04 -5.86 1.40
CA GLU A 217 -7.62 -5.54 1.58
C GLU A 217 -7.18 -4.52 0.53
N ILE A 218 -6.57 -3.45 1.00
CA ILE A 218 -6.05 -2.37 0.17
C ILE A 218 -4.52 -2.48 0.13
N VAL A 219 -3.97 -2.46 -1.06
CA VAL A 219 -2.53 -2.34 -1.29
C VAL A 219 -2.20 -0.86 -1.43
N VAL A 220 -1.36 -0.36 -0.56
CA VAL A 220 -0.78 0.98 -0.66
C VAL A 220 0.51 0.86 -1.44
N MET A 221 0.62 1.59 -2.55
CA MET A 221 1.79 1.59 -3.42
C MET A 221 2.44 2.96 -3.41
N THR A 222 3.77 3.00 -3.50
CA THR A 222 4.54 4.26 -3.50
C THR A 222 5.59 4.26 -4.59
N ARG A 223 6.02 5.47 -4.99
CA ARG A 223 7.22 5.71 -5.79
C ARG A 223 7.87 7.03 -5.40
N ASP A 224 9.17 7.17 -5.67
CA ASP A 224 9.85 8.48 -5.63
C ASP A 224 9.59 9.24 -6.93
N LEU A 225 9.62 10.58 -6.85
CA LEU A 225 9.41 11.47 -8.00
C LEU A 225 10.73 11.98 -8.61
N THR A 226 11.87 11.35 -8.31
CA THR A 226 13.18 11.69 -8.88
C THR A 226 13.23 11.39 -10.38
N ASP A 227 12.90 10.15 -10.76
CA ASP A 227 12.90 9.69 -12.16
C ASP A 227 11.47 9.55 -12.66
N LEU A 228 10.98 10.53 -13.40
CA LEU A 228 9.67 10.48 -14.01
C LEU A 228 9.75 10.03 -15.47
N PRO A 229 8.80 9.19 -15.92
CA PRO A 229 8.64 8.94 -17.34
C PRO A 229 8.45 10.27 -18.09
N PRO A 230 9.00 10.44 -19.29
CA PRO A 230 8.76 11.64 -20.08
C PRO A 230 7.29 11.80 -20.39
N LEU A 231 6.84 13.04 -20.51
CA LEU A 231 5.52 13.34 -21.08
C LEU A 231 5.51 12.90 -22.55
N PRO A 232 4.47 12.21 -23.02
CA PRO A 232 4.39 11.79 -24.41
C PRO A 232 4.45 12.98 -25.37
N GLU A 233 5.18 12.82 -26.47
CA GLU A 233 5.21 13.80 -27.56
C GLU A 233 3.85 13.89 -28.26
N GLY A 234 3.49 15.07 -28.76
CA GLY A 234 2.24 15.31 -29.49
C GLY A 234 0.97 15.35 -28.62
N VAL A 235 1.12 15.32 -27.28
CA VAL A 235 0.02 15.52 -26.35
C VAL A 235 0.08 16.92 -25.76
N ASP A 236 -1.00 17.68 -25.86
CA ASP A 236 -1.10 18.96 -25.18
C ASP A 236 -1.33 18.73 -23.68
N VAL A 237 -0.31 18.97 -22.87
CA VAL A 237 -0.35 18.76 -21.41
C VAL A 237 -0.32 20.10 -20.70
N CYS A 238 -1.47 20.55 -20.25
CA CYS A 238 -1.63 21.76 -19.45
C CYS A 238 -1.63 21.41 -17.94
N LEU A 239 -0.50 21.63 -17.29
CA LEU A 239 -0.34 21.42 -15.83
C LEU A 239 -0.60 22.70 -15.03
N ARG A 240 -1.01 23.79 -15.67
CA ARG A 240 -1.34 25.09 -15.05
C ARG A 240 -2.83 25.37 -15.16
N PRO A 241 -3.45 25.94 -14.12
CA PRO A 241 -4.85 26.33 -14.18
C PRO A 241 -5.13 27.35 -15.29
N GLY A 242 -6.26 27.21 -15.97
CA GLY A 242 -6.77 28.22 -16.92
C GLY A 242 -6.23 28.16 -18.35
N GLY A 243 -5.54 27.09 -18.74
CA GLY A 243 -5.18 26.86 -20.14
C GLY A 243 -6.44 26.61 -20.99
N THR A 244 -6.57 27.30 -22.14
CA THR A 244 -7.67 27.08 -23.08
C THR A 244 -7.42 25.76 -23.81
N PRO A 245 -8.32 24.77 -23.72
CA PRO A 245 -8.16 23.53 -24.47
C PRO A 245 -8.23 23.74 -25.96
N SER A 246 -7.36 23.07 -26.72
CA SER A 246 -7.55 22.93 -28.15
C SER A 246 -8.82 22.11 -28.43
N PRO A 247 -9.67 22.44 -29.38
CA PRO A 247 -10.86 21.65 -29.66
C PRO A 247 -10.59 20.29 -30.30
N HIS A 248 -9.34 20.03 -30.70
CA HIS A 248 -8.94 18.79 -31.40
C HIS A 248 -7.70 18.14 -30.77
N GLY A 249 -7.66 16.83 -30.91
CA GLY A 249 -6.54 16.03 -30.46
C GLY A 249 -6.63 15.56 -29.01
N LEU A 250 -5.53 14.97 -28.54
CA LEU A 250 -5.42 14.40 -27.20
C LEU A 250 -4.81 15.43 -26.24
N GLN A 251 -5.54 15.73 -25.16
CA GLN A 251 -5.15 16.73 -24.18
C GLN A 251 -5.23 16.21 -22.77
N VAL A 252 -4.35 16.70 -21.91
CA VAL A 252 -4.41 16.50 -20.46
C VAL A 252 -4.46 17.86 -19.77
N GLN A 253 -5.44 18.04 -18.90
CA GLN A 253 -5.59 19.24 -18.08
C GLN A 253 -5.66 18.87 -16.61
N ILE A 254 -5.08 19.72 -15.76
CA ILE A 254 -5.15 19.55 -14.29
C ILE A 254 -5.59 20.89 -13.70
N ASP A 255 -6.81 20.91 -13.20
CA ASP A 255 -7.47 22.09 -12.65
C ASP A 255 -7.54 22.04 -11.11
N PRO A 256 -7.56 23.18 -10.41
CA PRO A 256 -7.65 23.22 -8.94
C PRO A 256 -9.03 22.85 -8.39
N ALA A 257 -10.05 22.84 -9.25
CA ALA A 257 -11.43 22.48 -8.91
C ALA A 257 -12.02 21.54 -9.98
N PRO A 258 -12.92 20.63 -9.61
CA PRO A 258 -13.54 19.73 -10.57
C PRO A 258 -14.66 20.46 -11.31
N GLU A 259 -14.78 20.20 -12.62
CA GLU A 259 -15.93 20.59 -13.42
C GLU A 259 -17.08 19.57 -13.27
N GLU A 260 -18.29 19.96 -13.68
CA GLU A 260 -19.49 19.09 -13.60
C GLU A 260 -19.31 17.78 -14.37
N GLN A 261 -18.65 17.81 -15.54
CA GLN A 261 -18.34 16.59 -16.31
C GLN A 261 -17.38 15.66 -15.55
N TRP A 262 -16.39 16.22 -14.85
CA TRP A 262 -15.48 15.45 -14.00
C TRP A 262 -16.26 14.77 -12.85
N LEU A 263 -17.14 15.52 -12.19
CA LEU A 263 -17.96 15.04 -11.08
C LEU A 263 -18.92 13.94 -11.51
N SER A 264 -19.53 14.06 -12.71
CA SER A 264 -20.48 13.08 -13.25
C SER A 264 -19.81 11.76 -13.64
N MET A 265 -18.51 11.79 -13.99
CA MET A 265 -17.73 10.60 -14.34
C MET A 265 -17.22 9.85 -13.10
N TYR A 266 -17.11 10.51 -11.96
CA TYR A 266 -16.52 9.89 -10.77
C TYR A 266 -17.48 8.94 -10.05
N HIS A 267 -17.04 7.69 -9.88
CA HIS A 267 -17.74 6.65 -9.15
C HIS A 267 -16.90 6.15 -7.97
N PHE A 268 -17.53 5.96 -6.83
CA PHE A 268 -16.92 5.29 -5.69
C PHE A 268 -17.44 3.85 -5.63
N ARG A 269 -16.53 2.87 -5.83
CA ARG A 269 -16.91 1.44 -5.90
C ARG A 269 -18.02 1.17 -6.94
N GLY A 270 -17.97 1.87 -8.07
CA GLY A 270 -18.94 1.70 -9.17
C GLY A 270 -20.27 2.40 -8.96
N GLN A 271 -20.41 3.22 -7.89
CA GLN A 271 -21.61 4.00 -7.61
C GLN A 271 -21.31 5.51 -7.70
N PRO A 272 -22.20 6.33 -8.27
CA PRO A 272 -22.02 7.77 -8.26
C PRO A 272 -22.07 8.31 -6.84
N LEU A 273 -21.23 9.28 -6.53
CA LEU A 273 -21.22 9.93 -5.22
C LEU A 273 -22.29 11.04 -5.16
N PRO A 274 -22.96 11.20 -3.99
CA PRO A 274 -23.84 12.32 -3.77
C PRO A 274 -23.05 13.65 -3.76
N ARG A 275 -23.71 14.75 -4.15
CA ARG A 275 -23.08 16.07 -4.33
C ARG A 275 -22.37 16.60 -3.07
N HIS A 276 -22.85 16.27 -1.87
CA HIS A 276 -22.20 16.68 -0.62
C HIS A 276 -20.84 15.99 -0.41
N ALA A 277 -20.74 14.70 -0.77
CA ALA A 277 -19.48 13.95 -0.70
C ALA A 277 -18.45 14.47 -1.73
N LEU A 278 -18.91 14.81 -2.92
CA LEU A 278 -18.07 15.44 -3.95
C LEU A 278 -17.51 16.80 -3.48
N ARG A 279 -18.31 17.59 -2.76
CA ARG A 279 -17.86 18.85 -2.16
C ARG A 279 -16.76 18.62 -1.11
N LEU A 280 -16.86 17.58 -0.29
CA LEU A 280 -15.80 17.25 0.69
C LEU A 280 -14.47 16.93 0.02
N LEU A 281 -14.48 16.28 -1.15
CA LEU A 281 -13.27 15.98 -1.91
C LEU A 281 -12.55 17.23 -2.43
N SER A 282 -13.26 18.37 -2.55
CA SER A 282 -12.75 19.61 -3.13
C SER A 282 -12.49 20.74 -2.13
N GLN A 283 -12.90 20.63 -0.85
CA GLN A 283 -13.01 21.82 0.00
C GLN A 283 -12.04 21.92 1.17
N ARG A 284 -11.38 20.85 1.63
CA ARG A 284 -10.65 20.93 2.93
C ARG A 284 -9.39 20.07 2.98
N ILE A 285 -8.38 20.45 2.23
CA ILE A 285 -7.05 19.91 2.50
C ILE A 285 -6.07 21.04 2.78
N GLU A 286 -5.13 20.78 3.66
CA GLU A 286 -3.92 21.59 3.80
C GLU A 286 -2.92 21.10 2.76
N GLY A 287 -2.83 21.78 1.61
CA GLY A 287 -1.98 21.38 0.51
C GLY A 287 -2.57 21.73 -0.85
N HIS A 288 -2.13 21.02 -1.90
CA HIS A 288 -2.57 21.29 -3.27
C HIS A 288 -3.56 20.23 -3.73
N LEU A 289 -4.59 20.67 -4.43
CA LEU A 289 -5.56 19.84 -5.13
C LEU A 289 -5.38 19.98 -6.64
N GLY A 290 -5.47 18.85 -7.36
CA GLY A 290 -5.49 18.83 -8.81
C GLY A 290 -6.52 17.81 -9.32
N PHE A 291 -7.42 18.26 -10.18
CA PHE A 291 -8.43 17.44 -10.84
C PHE A 291 -8.00 17.24 -12.29
N GLY A 292 -7.36 16.10 -12.54
CA GLY A 292 -6.87 15.75 -13.85
C GLY A 292 -7.98 15.20 -14.74
N ARG A 293 -7.95 15.58 -16.01
CA ARG A 293 -8.83 15.06 -17.06
C ARG A 293 -8.06 14.84 -18.35
N VAL A 294 -8.44 13.82 -19.07
CA VAL A 294 -8.02 13.59 -20.46
C VAL A 294 -9.19 13.89 -21.35
N LEU A 295 -8.97 14.74 -22.33
CA LEU A 295 -9.92 15.05 -23.41
C LEU A 295 -9.39 14.47 -24.72
N LEU A 296 -10.27 13.82 -25.48
CA LEU A 296 -10.01 13.38 -26.85
C LEU A 296 -11.06 14.05 -27.76
N ASP A 297 -10.59 14.92 -28.63
CA ASP A 297 -11.45 15.76 -29.50
C ASP A 297 -12.57 16.48 -28.71
N GLY A 298 -12.19 17.04 -27.54
CA GLY A 298 -13.09 17.74 -26.64
C GLY A 298 -13.98 16.85 -25.78
N GLN A 299 -13.95 15.52 -25.95
CA GLN A 299 -14.74 14.60 -25.16
C GLN A 299 -13.96 14.08 -23.93
N LEU A 300 -14.60 14.09 -22.76
CA LEU A 300 -13.98 13.59 -21.52
C LEU A 300 -13.78 12.07 -21.56
N ALA A 301 -12.52 11.64 -21.57
CA ALA A 301 -12.13 10.24 -21.72
C ALA A 301 -11.60 9.60 -20.41
N ALA A 302 -10.95 10.39 -19.54
CA ALA A 302 -10.45 9.89 -18.26
C ALA A 302 -10.34 11.01 -17.23
N ILE A 303 -10.43 10.62 -15.94
CA ILE A 303 -10.30 11.53 -14.79
C ILE A 303 -9.36 10.98 -13.73
N THR A 304 -8.79 11.87 -12.92
CA THR A 304 -8.12 11.54 -11.65
C THR A 304 -8.13 12.74 -10.72
N ARG A 305 -8.00 12.47 -9.41
CA ARG A 305 -7.76 13.48 -8.38
C ARG A 305 -6.37 13.29 -7.80
N GLY A 306 -5.56 14.33 -7.81
CA GLY A 306 -4.28 14.41 -7.13
C GLY A 306 -4.37 15.32 -5.91
N THR A 307 -3.65 14.95 -4.85
CA THR A 307 -3.46 15.78 -3.66
C THR A 307 -1.98 15.86 -3.33
N VAL A 308 -1.45 17.03 -3.01
CA VAL A 308 -0.11 17.13 -2.44
C VAL A 308 -0.24 17.52 -0.99
N THR A 309 0.07 16.60 -0.10
CA THR A 309 -0.10 16.73 1.36
C THR A 309 1.14 16.29 2.12
N HIS A 310 1.25 16.67 3.37
CA HIS A 310 2.40 16.40 4.23
C HIS A 310 2.26 15.06 4.98
N GLY A 311 3.37 14.35 5.13
CA GLY A 311 3.46 13.18 5.99
C GLY A 311 4.91 12.75 6.20
N GLY A 312 5.31 12.51 7.47
CA GLY A 312 6.67 12.09 7.81
C GLY A 312 7.77 13.06 7.41
N GLY A 313 7.49 14.36 7.41
CA GLY A 313 8.48 15.40 7.07
C GLY A 313 8.70 15.61 5.57
N ARG A 314 7.87 15.02 4.68
CA ARG A 314 7.93 15.23 3.22
C ARG A 314 6.55 15.46 2.62
N GLN A 315 6.52 16.01 1.41
CA GLN A 315 5.29 16.16 0.64
C GLN A 315 5.07 14.94 -0.27
N TRP A 316 3.82 14.47 -0.29
CA TRP A 316 3.37 13.31 -1.03
C TRP A 316 2.27 13.66 -2.01
N LEU A 317 2.43 13.26 -3.25
CA LEU A 317 1.33 13.21 -4.21
C LEU A 317 0.47 11.98 -3.92
N GLY A 318 -0.79 12.17 -3.57
CA GLY A 318 -1.80 11.11 -3.43
C GLY A 318 -2.66 11.01 -4.67
N TYR A 319 -2.83 9.79 -5.21
CA TYR A 319 -3.75 9.50 -6.31
C TYR A 319 -5.09 8.99 -5.81
N SER A 320 -6.17 9.46 -6.41
CA SER A 320 -7.51 8.93 -6.19
C SER A 320 -8.41 9.19 -7.39
N ALA A 321 -9.60 8.61 -7.41
CA ALA A 321 -10.61 8.82 -8.45
C ALA A 321 -10.06 8.59 -9.87
N VAL A 322 -9.22 7.57 -10.06
CA VAL A 322 -8.70 7.22 -11.39
C VAL A 322 -9.74 6.43 -12.15
N GLU A 323 -10.34 7.04 -13.16
CA GLU A 323 -11.37 6.42 -13.99
C GLU A 323 -11.13 6.70 -15.47
N VAL A 324 -11.37 5.69 -16.32
CA VAL A 324 -11.35 5.82 -17.78
C VAL A 324 -12.69 5.37 -18.30
N ALA A 325 -13.34 6.22 -19.08
CA ALA A 325 -14.65 5.92 -19.66
C ALA A 325 -14.61 4.62 -20.48
N PRO A 326 -15.64 3.76 -20.40
CA PRO A 326 -15.64 2.43 -21.00
C PRO A 326 -15.19 2.38 -22.46
N SER A 327 -15.67 3.33 -23.28
CA SER A 327 -15.34 3.46 -24.70
C SER A 327 -13.88 3.80 -25.00
N TYR A 328 -13.15 4.34 -24.00
CA TYR A 328 -11.76 4.77 -24.15
C TYR A 328 -10.76 3.89 -23.37
N ARG A 329 -11.22 2.76 -22.80
CA ARG A 329 -10.35 1.82 -22.10
C ARG A 329 -9.36 1.14 -23.03
N ARG A 330 -8.23 0.68 -22.49
CA ARG A 330 -7.16 -0.05 -23.19
C ARG A 330 -6.42 0.76 -24.26
N GLN A 331 -6.56 2.08 -24.29
CA GLN A 331 -5.88 3.00 -25.20
C GLN A 331 -4.72 3.77 -24.55
N GLY A 332 -4.26 3.36 -23.36
CA GLY A 332 -3.15 4.00 -22.68
C GLY A 332 -3.50 5.26 -21.87
N LEU A 333 -4.76 5.76 -21.93
CA LEU A 333 -5.15 7.04 -21.32
C LEU A 333 -4.95 7.10 -19.80
N GLY A 334 -5.14 5.98 -19.10
CA GLY A 334 -4.85 5.90 -17.66
C GLY A 334 -3.35 6.05 -17.36
N THR A 335 -2.49 5.56 -18.25
CA THR A 335 -1.02 5.72 -18.13
C THR A 335 -0.62 7.16 -18.40
N LEU A 336 -1.14 7.76 -19.47
CA LEU A 336 -0.93 9.16 -19.83
C LEU A 336 -1.31 10.09 -18.67
N LEU A 337 -2.53 9.95 -18.16
CA LEU A 337 -3.04 10.76 -17.05
C LEU A 337 -2.19 10.56 -15.78
N GLY A 338 -1.76 9.31 -15.53
CA GLY A 338 -0.86 8.99 -14.43
C GLY A 338 0.48 9.69 -14.54
N ILE A 339 1.11 9.70 -15.73
CA ILE A 339 2.37 10.40 -15.99
C ILE A 339 2.20 11.92 -15.78
N ALA A 340 1.16 12.52 -16.38
CA ALA A 340 0.90 13.94 -16.22
C ALA A 340 0.69 14.34 -14.76
N MET A 341 -0.04 13.52 -13.98
CA MET A 341 -0.26 13.76 -12.57
C MET A 341 1.05 13.65 -11.75
N LEU A 342 1.97 12.73 -12.09
CA LEU A 342 3.27 12.65 -11.46
C LEU A 342 4.09 13.93 -11.68
N HIS A 343 4.11 14.46 -12.90
CA HIS A 343 4.77 15.72 -13.22
C HIS A 343 4.14 16.90 -12.48
N TRP A 344 2.80 16.97 -12.43
CA TRP A 344 2.09 17.98 -11.66
C TRP A 344 2.46 17.93 -10.18
N GLY A 345 2.41 16.73 -9.57
CA GLY A 345 2.75 16.58 -8.16
C GLY A 345 4.17 17.04 -7.84
N ARG A 346 5.15 16.72 -8.71
CA ARG A 346 6.52 17.21 -8.57
C ARG A 346 6.61 18.74 -8.67
N GLN A 347 5.87 19.35 -9.59
CA GLN A 347 5.79 20.82 -9.71
C GLN A 347 5.19 21.47 -8.45
N GLN A 348 4.26 20.78 -7.77
CA GLN A 348 3.69 21.21 -6.49
C GLN A 348 4.57 20.87 -5.28
N GLY A 349 5.82 20.42 -5.48
CA GLY A 349 6.79 20.16 -4.43
C GLY A 349 6.77 18.74 -3.84
N ALA A 350 5.95 17.83 -4.35
CA ALA A 350 5.97 16.45 -3.89
C ALA A 350 7.29 15.77 -4.27
N SER A 351 7.87 15.03 -3.33
CA SER A 351 9.08 14.23 -3.53
C SER A 351 8.78 12.72 -3.64
N GLY A 352 7.58 12.30 -3.25
CA GLY A 352 7.05 10.95 -3.40
C GLY A 352 5.61 10.95 -3.82
N ALA A 353 5.15 9.84 -4.38
CA ALA A 353 3.75 9.59 -4.68
C ALA A 353 3.26 8.32 -4.01
N TYR A 354 1.98 8.29 -3.67
CA TYR A 354 1.29 7.10 -3.18
C TYR A 354 -0.08 6.96 -3.81
N LEU A 355 -0.59 5.75 -3.79
CA LEU A 355 -1.97 5.42 -4.16
C LEU A 355 -2.46 4.22 -3.34
N GLN A 356 -3.76 4.03 -3.35
CA GLN A 356 -4.45 2.95 -2.68
C GLN A 356 -5.31 2.19 -3.69
N VAL A 357 -5.08 0.89 -3.81
CA VAL A 357 -5.78 0.03 -4.76
C VAL A 357 -6.27 -1.24 -4.06
N VAL A 358 -7.49 -1.66 -4.36
CA VAL A 358 -8.02 -2.93 -3.86
C VAL A 358 -7.14 -4.07 -4.37
N GLN A 359 -6.77 -5.01 -3.49
CA GLN A 359 -5.86 -6.11 -3.83
C GLN A 359 -6.34 -6.92 -5.03
N SER A 360 -7.64 -7.14 -5.16
CA SER A 360 -8.25 -7.88 -6.28
C SER A 360 -8.26 -7.10 -7.61
N ASN A 361 -7.97 -5.79 -7.61
CA ASN A 361 -7.91 -4.98 -8.83
C ASN A 361 -6.59 -5.19 -9.57
N THR A 362 -6.41 -6.35 -10.17
CA THR A 362 -5.20 -6.72 -10.92
C THR A 362 -4.88 -5.74 -12.07
N PRO A 363 -5.84 -5.28 -12.90
CA PRO A 363 -5.54 -4.32 -13.96
C PRO A 363 -5.04 -2.98 -13.43
N GLY A 364 -5.62 -2.47 -12.34
CA GLY A 364 -5.18 -1.23 -11.69
C GLY A 364 -3.76 -1.38 -11.13
N ARG A 365 -3.47 -2.47 -10.44
CA ARG A 365 -2.13 -2.75 -9.91
C ARG A 365 -1.07 -2.82 -11.02
N ALA A 366 -1.37 -3.49 -12.13
CA ALA A 366 -0.47 -3.57 -13.28
C ALA A 366 -0.23 -2.20 -13.94
N LEU A 367 -1.25 -1.32 -14.01
CA LEU A 367 -1.10 0.07 -14.44
C LEU A 367 -0.08 0.81 -13.57
N TYR A 368 -0.24 0.75 -12.25
CA TYR A 368 0.62 1.47 -11.30
C TYR A 368 2.03 0.91 -11.25
N GLN A 369 2.21 -0.39 -11.41
CA GLN A 369 3.54 -1.00 -11.54
C GLN A 369 4.28 -0.46 -12.79
N ARG A 370 3.60 -0.33 -13.94
CA ARG A 370 4.17 0.30 -15.14
C ARG A 370 4.53 1.77 -14.92
N LEU A 371 3.80 2.48 -14.06
CA LEU A 371 4.13 3.84 -13.64
C LEU A 371 5.25 3.90 -12.60
N GLY A 372 5.90 2.77 -12.27
CA GLY A 372 7.01 2.70 -11.34
C GLY A 372 6.63 2.64 -9.85
N PHE A 373 5.35 2.43 -9.55
CA PHE A 373 4.93 2.21 -8.16
C PHE A 373 5.24 0.78 -7.71
N SER A 374 5.66 0.64 -6.47
CA SER A 374 5.86 -0.65 -5.79
C SER A 374 5.00 -0.75 -4.53
N GLU A 375 4.66 -1.97 -4.13
CA GLU A 375 3.93 -2.21 -2.89
C GLU A 375 4.73 -1.69 -1.70
N HIS A 376 4.07 -0.90 -0.84
CA HIS A 376 4.65 -0.32 0.37
C HIS A 376 4.13 -1.03 1.62
N HIS A 377 2.83 -1.03 1.82
CA HIS A 377 2.16 -1.73 2.91
C HIS A 377 0.70 -2.00 2.51
N ARG A 378 -0.03 -2.66 3.41
CA ARG A 378 -1.46 -2.92 3.22
C ARG A 378 -2.24 -2.43 4.40
N HIS A 379 -3.52 -2.17 4.18
CA HIS A 379 -4.47 -1.92 5.25
C HIS A 379 -5.84 -2.52 4.97
N ARG A 380 -6.66 -2.59 6.02
CA ARG A 380 -8.09 -2.86 5.94
C ARG A 380 -8.83 -1.87 6.80
N CYS A 381 -10.07 -1.59 6.44
CA CYS A 381 -11.00 -0.89 7.32
C CYS A 381 -11.94 -1.93 7.94
N ILE A 382 -12.12 -1.88 9.26
CA ILE A 382 -13.13 -2.68 9.94
C ILE A 382 -14.20 -1.77 10.54
N THR A 383 -15.44 -2.20 10.52
CA THR A 383 -16.51 -1.67 11.38
C THR A 383 -16.52 -2.51 12.66
N VAL A 384 -16.26 -1.90 13.79
CA VAL A 384 -16.21 -2.61 15.08
C VAL A 384 -17.59 -3.04 15.48
N ALA A 385 -17.74 -4.28 15.97
CA ALA A 385 -19.01 -4.77 16.47
C ALA A 385 -19.52 -3.93 17.65
N SER A 386 -20.84 -3.66 17.69
CA SER A 386 -21.48 -3.03 18.85
C SER A 386 -21.40 -3.97 20.06
N THR A 387 -21.30 -3.40 21.25
CA THR A 387 -21.25 -4.18 22.50
C THR A 387 -22.62 -4.67 22.96
N ASP A 388 -23.71 -4.34 22.26
CA ASP A 388 -25.08 -4.61 22.69
C ASP A 388 -25.65 -5.99 22.30
N SER A 389 -24.81 -6.89 21.75
CA SER A 389 -25.27 -8.24 21.34
C SER A 389 -25.22 -9.33 22.44
N HIS A 390 -25.14 -8.97 23.72
CA HIS A 390 -25.27 -9.91 24.82
C HIS A 390 -26.30 -9.43 25.85
N ARG A 391 -27.57 -9.30 25.44
CA ARG A 391 -28.75 -9.34 26.30
C ARG A 391 -29.94 -9.83 25.45
N GLU A 392 -30.01 -11.11 25.22
CA GLU A 392 -31.25 -11.88 25.11
C GLU A 392 -30.96 -13.30 25.63
#